data_936585c7f49ddb6394364e033ef2a266
#
_entry.id   936585c7f49ddb6394364e033ef2a266
#
_cell.length_a   1.000
_cell.length_b   1.000
_cell.length_c   1.000
_cell.angle_alpha   90.00
_cell.angle_beta   90.00
_cell.angle_gamma   90.00
#
_symmetry.space_group_name_H-M   'P 1'
#
loop_
_entity.id
_entity.type
_entity.pdbx_description
1 polymer ?
#
loop_
_entity_poly.entity_id
_entity_poly.type
_entity_poly.pdbx_seq_one_letter_code
_entity_poly.pdbx_strand_id
1 'polypeptide(L)'
;MTMLSLNAVGFCAHYSEQGNWAFDYALQLSRKHGVQLNVFHFLADPYDPDDLPPTYLAPAGRTQWVIGRERELRMYYDGRAGDYLEVGFRLCDNNEWKELHRCLADREFQILVLGYPGPDATFAGKPMEEFADSFICPVILVGPDEPERFYLNAGAALIIDKLGLPEGSWQKIEMVTA
;
A
#
# COMPACT_ATOMS: atom_id res chain seq x y z
N MET A 1 -27.02 -4.76 7.35
CA MET A 1 -25.74 -5.29 6.89
C MET A 1 -25.09 -4.30 5.96
N THR A 2 -23.96 -3.75 6.38
CA THR A 2 -23.24 -2.78 5.53
C THR A 2 -22.39 -3.55 4.52
N MET A 3 -22.70 -3.40 3.25
CA MET A 3 -21.88 -3.95 2.19
C MET A 3 -20.70 -3.02 1.96
N LEU A 4 -19.51 -3.59 1.88
CA LEU A 4 -18.33 -2.81 1.51
C LEU A 4 -18.51 -2.28 0.09
N SER A 5 -18.54 -0.95 -0.05
CA SER A 5 -18.57 -0.31 -1.36
C SER A 5 -17.12 -0.12 -1.80
N LEU A 6 -16.63 -1.00 -2.67
CA LEU A 6 -15.27 -0.94 -3.15
C LEU A 6 -15.20 -0.09 -4.42
N ASN A 7 -14.54 1.06 -4.32
CA ASN A 7 -14.34 1.99 -5.42
C ASN A 7 -12.88 2.08 -5.84
N ALA A 8 -11.97 1.79 -4.93
CA ALA A 8 -10.54 1.88 -5.20
C ALA A 8 -9.74 1.00 -4.26
N VAL A 9 -8.66 0.46 -4.78
CA VAL A 9 -7.65 -0.27 -4.01
C VAL A 9 -6.43 0.65 -3.88
N GLY A 10 -5.92 0.81 -2.66
CA GLY A 10 -4.70 1.56 -2.41
C GLY A 10 -3.50 0.63 -2.32
N PHE A 11 -2.39 1.04 -2.87
CA PHE A 11 -1.12 0.34 -2.78
C PHE A 11 -0.04 1.33 -2.38
N CYS A 12 0.70 1.02 -1.31
CA CYS A 12 1.84 1.85 -0.89
C CYS A 12 3.09 1.36 -1.62
N ALA A 13 3.60 2.19 -2.51
CA ALA A 13 4.74 1.82 -3.35
C ALA A 13 6.00 1.60 -2.52
N HIS A 14 6.72 0.54 -2.83
CA HIS A 14 8.02 0.24 -2.27
C HIS A 14 8.83 -0.52 -3.32
N TYR A 15 10.02 0.00 -3.65
CA TYR A 15 10.88 -0.60 -4.69
C TYR A 15 11.63 -1.80 -4.11
N SER A 16 10.91 -2.92 -4.00
CA SER A 16 11.43 -4.18 -3.47
C SER A 16 10.69 -5.33 -4.14
N GLU A 17 11.19 -6.54 -3.97
CA GLU A 17 10.52 -7.74 -4.48
C GLU A 17 9.12 -7.86 -3.88
N GLN A 18 8.99 -7.69 -2.55
CA GLN A 18 7.70 -7.76 -1.87
C GLN A 18 6.76 -6.63 -2.33
N GLY A 19 7.32 -5.44 -2.56
CA GLY A 19 6.55 -4.33 -3.12
C GLY A 19 6.00 -4.64 -4.50
N ASN A 20 6.79 -5.32 -5.33
CA ASN A 20 6.33 -5.75 -6.65
C ASN A 20 5.21 -6.79 -6.56
N TRP A 21 5.34 -7.76 -5.67
CA TRP A 21 4.28 -8.75 -5.42
C TRP A 21 2.99 -8.08 -4.94
N ALA A 22 3.13 -7.12 -4.04
CA ALA A 22 1.98 -6.37 -3.53
C ALA A 22 1.29 -5.57 -4.64
N PHE A 23 2.07 -4.94 -5.51
CA PHE A 23 1.51 -4.22 -6.66
C PHE A 23 0.76 -5.18 -7.58
N ASP A 24 1.36 -6.32 -7.91
CA ASP A 24 0.72 -7.29 -8.81
C ASP A 24 -0.59 -7.81 -8.23
N TYR A 25 -0.63 -8.06 -6.92
CA TYR A 25 -1.86 -8.48 -6.26
C TYR A 25 -2.90 -7.34 -6.25
N ALA A 26 -2.48 -6.12 -5.92
CA ALA A 26 -3.39 -4.97 -5.90
C ALA A 26 -4.00 -4.74 -7.30
N LEU A 27 -3.20 -4.89 -8.33
CA LEU A 27 -3.64 -4.76 -9.71
C LEU A 27 -4.67 -5.85 -10.06
N GLN A 28 -4.38 -7.10 -9.69
CA GLN A 28 -5.29 -8.22 -9.91
C GLN A 28 -6.63 -7.99 -9.20
N LEU A 29 -6.57 -7.53 -7.94
CA LEU A 29 -7.77 -7.23 -7.16
C LEU A 29 -8.59 -6.11 -7.79
N SER A 30 -7.93 -5.05 -8.26
CA SER A 30 -8.58 -3.94 -8.93
C SER A 30 -9.26 -4.37 -10.22
N ARG A 31 -8.59 -5.20 -11.02
CA ARG A 31 -9.16 -5.76 -12.25
C ARG A 31 -10.38 -6.63 -11.96
N LYS A 32 -10.30 -7.45 -10.93
CA LYS A 32 -11.39 -8.35 -10.52
C LYS A 32 -12.68 -7.57 -10.21
N HIS A 33 -12.55 -6.43 -9.54
CA HIS A 33 -13.68 -5.62 -9.14
C HIS A 33 -13.98 -4.45 -10.08
N GLY A 34 -13.14 -4.25 -11.10
CA GLY A 34 -13.33 -3.16 -12.06
C GLY A 34 -13.20 -1.78 -11.42
N VAL A 35 -12.28 -1.61 -10.49
CA VAL A 35 -12.12 -0.38 -9.71
C VAL A 35 -10.76 0.27 -9.92
N GLN A 36 -10.64 1.51 -9.47
CA GLN A 36 -9.40 2.28 -9.52
C GLN A 36 -8.33 1.65 -8.63
N LEU A 37 -7.09 1.62 -9.13
CA LEU A 37 -5.91 1.31 -8.30
C LEU A 37 -5.16 2.62 -8.08
N ASN A 38 -5.00 3.03 -6.83
CA ASN A 38 -4.26 4.23 -6.48
C ASN A 38 -2.92 3.86 -5.86
N VAL A 39 -1.84 4.29 -6.50
CA VAL A 39 -0.47 4.03 -6.06
C VAL A 39 0.01 5.23 -5.26
N PHE A 40 0.32 5.00 -3.99
CA PHE A 40 0.83 6.04 -3.08
C PHE A 40 2.33 5.90 -2.93
N HIS A 41 3.04 6.99 -3.13
CA HIS A 41 4.48 7.07 -2.90
C HIS A 41 4.76 8.18 -1.91
N PHE A 42 5.50 7.88 -0.86
CA PHE A 42 5.87 8.87 0.14
C PHE A 42 7.23 9.46 -0.21
N LEU A 43 7.39 10.77 -0.02
CA LEU A 43 8.64 11.47 -0.30
C LEU A 43 9.76 11.02 0.64
N ALA A 44 9.40 10.62 1.87
CA ALA A 44 10.29 9.89 2.77
C ALA A 44 9.80 8.44 2.82
N ASP A 45 10.73 7.48 2.81
CA ASP A 45 10.38 6.06 2.80
C ASP A 45 9.69 5.65 4.10
N PRO A 46 8.41 5.25 4.07
CA PRO A 46 7.70 4.85 5.29
C PRO A 46 8.23 3.55 5.90
N TYR A 47 8.98 2.75 5.14
CA TYR A 47 9.63 1.53 5.62
C TYR A 47 10.93 1.81 6.36
N ASP A 48 11.47 3.02 6.27
CA ASP A 48 12.72 3.42 6.89
C ASP A 48 12.45 4.61 7.84
N PRO A 49 12.47 4.39 9.18
CA PRO A 49 12.18 5.45 10.12
C PRO A 49 13.23 6.56 10.12
N ASP A 50 14.41 6.30 9.57
CA ASP A 50 15.49 7.28 9.51
C ASP A 50 15.49 8.11 8.22
N ASP A 51 14.64 7.76 7.25
CA ASP A 51 14.52 8.53 6.02
C ASP A 51 13.66 9.77 6.25
N LEU A 52 14.16 10.92 5.82
CA LEU A 52 13.51 12.21 6.00
C LEU A 52 13.25 12.88 4.66
N PRO A 53 12.11 13.62 4.52
CA PRO A 53 11.89 14.39 3.30
C PRO A 53 12.94 15.49 3.19
N PRO A 54 13.32 15.87 1.96
CA PRO A 54 14.35 16.91 1.76
C PRO A 54 13.80 18.29 2.10
N THR A 55 14.06 18.75 3.33
CA THR A 55 13.62 20.05 3.81
C THR A 55 14.58 21.17 3.45
N TYR A 56 15.78 20.82 3.01
CA TYR A 56 16.84 21.77 2.66
C TYR A 56 16.74 22.33 1.25
N LEU A 57 15.84 21.82 0.43
CA LEU A 57 15.70 22.29 -0.95
C LEU A 57 14.94 23.62 -1.01
N ALA A 58 15.42 24.56 -1.83
CA ALA A 58 14.68 25.75 -2.18
C ALA A 58 13.35 25.34 -2.86
N PRO A 59 12.30 26.19 -2.78
CA PRO A 59 10.99 25.82 -3.36
C PRO A 59 11.04 25.35 -4.80
N ALA A 60 11.84 25.98 -5.66
CA ALA A 60 11.99 25.56 -7.06
C ALA A 60 12.65 24.20 -7.18
N GLY A 61 13.69 23.95 -6.38
CA GLY A 61 14.37 22.66 -6.34
C GLY A 61 13.47 21.55 -5.82
N ARG A 62 12.63 21.85 -4.82
CA ARG A 62 11.66 20.90 -4.29
C ARG A 62 10.64 20.51 -5.36
N THR A 63 10.13 21.46 -6.13
CA THR A 63 9.18 21.19 -7.21
C THR A 63 9.80 20.27 -8.26
N GLN A 64 11.03 20.54 -8.67
CA GLN A 64 11.76 19.70 -9.62
C GLN A 64 11.95 18.28 -9.09
N TRP A 65 12.28 18.16 -7.82
CA TRP A 65 12.49 16.88 -7.17
C TRP A 65 11.18 16.07 -7.12
N VAL A 66 10.06 16.70 -6.77
CA VAL A 66 8.75 16.05 -6.72
C VAL A 66 8.32 15.58 -8.12
N ILE A 67 8.51 16.42 -9.14
CA ILE A 67 8.20 16.07 -10.53
C ILE A 67 9.03 14.85 -10.97
N GLY A 68 10.31 14.84 -10.63
CA GLY A 68 11.19 13.72 -10.95
C GLY A 68 10.74 12.42 -10.28
N ARG A 69 10.35 12.49 -9.02
CA ARG A 69 9.87 11.31 -8.28
C ARG A 69 8.56 10.78 -8.86
N GLU A 70 7.64 11.67 -9.19
CA GLU A 70 6.37 11.26 -9.80
C GLU A 70 6.60 10.58 -11.16
N ARG A 71 7.48 11.12 -11.98
CA ARG A 71 7.83 10.53 -13.27
C ARG A 71 8.44 9.14 -13.10
N GLU A 72 9.37 9.00 -12.15
CA GLU A 72 10.00 7.72 -11.82
C GLU A 72 8.96 6.68 -11.39
N LEU A 73 8.04 7.08 -10.53
CA LEU A 73 6.97 6.22 -10.06
C LEU A 73 6.09 5.74 -11.21
N ARG A 74 5.67 6.66 -12.08
CA ARG A 74 4.84 6.31 -13.24
C ARG A 74 5.57 5.38 -14.19
N MET A 75 6.82 5.66 -14.49
CA MET A 75 7.61 4.82 -15.39
C MET A 75 7.78 3.42 -14.83
N TYR A 76 7.98 3.30 -13.52
CA TYR A 76 8.19 2.01 -12.89
C TYR A 76 6.92 1.14 -12.95
N TYR A 77 5.76 1.72 -12.67
CA TYR A 77 4.52 0.94 -12.54
C TYR A 77 3.68 0.88 -13.82
N ASP A 78 3.82 1.82 -14.75
CA ASP A 78 3.08 1.77 -16.02
C ASP A 78 3.37 0.47 -16.78
N GLY A 79 4.61 0.05 -16.83
CA GLY A 79 5.00 -1.20 -17.49
C GLY A 79 4.40 -2.43 -16.80
N ARG A 80 4.25 -2.40 -15.48
CA ARG A 80 3.68 -3.51 -14.71
C ARG A 80 2.16 -3.53 -14.78
N ALA A 81 1.54 -2.37 -14.94
CA ALA A 81 0.08 -2.26 -15.04
C ALA A 81 -0.45 -2.82 -16.37
N GLY A 82 0.40 -2.88 -17.39
CA GLY A 82 0.02 -3.40 -18.69
C GLY A 82 -1.07 -2.57 -19.34
N ASP A 83 -2.18 -3.20 -19.69
CA ASP A 83 -3.31 -2.57 -20.35
C ASP A 83 -4.36 -1.99 -19.39
N TYR A 84 -4.15 -2.09 -18.07
CA TYR A 84 -5.12 -1.57 -17.11
C TYR A 84 -4.94 -0.05 -16.98
N LEU A 85 -5.95 0.72 -17.39
CA LEU A 85 -5.88 2.17 -17.45
C LEU A 85 -6.34 2.88 -16.18
N GLU A 86 -7.05 2.16 -15.29
CA GLU A 86 -7.60 2.74 -14.07
C GLU A 86 -6.57 2.73 -12.94
N VAL A 87 -5.40 3.32 -13.20
CA VAL A 87 -4.32 3.42 -12.23
C VAL A 87 -3.99 4.90 -12.02
N GLY A 88 -4.11 5.35 -10.77
CA GLY A 88 -3.73 6.70 -10.37
C GLY A 88 -2.46 6.67 -9.54
N PHE A 89 -1.74 7.77 -9.56
CA PHE A 89 -0.48 7.92 -8.81
C PHE A 89 -0.58 9.13 -7.91
N ARG A 90 -0.10 8.99 -6.68
CA ARG A 90 -0.11 10.10 -5.72
C ARG A 90 1.16 10.12 -4.90
N LEU A 91 1.77 11.31 -4.82
CA LEU A 91 2.90 11.55 -3.93
C LEU A 91 2.39 12.17 -2.62
N CYS A 92 2.86 11.63 -1.51
CA CYS A 92 2.53 12.12 -0.19
C CYS A 92 3.74 12.87 0.38
N ASP A 93 3.49 14.03 1.00
CA ASP A 93 4.56 14.92 1.46
C ASP A 93 5.39 14.35 2.60
N ASN A 94 4.84 13.41 3.37
CA ASN A 94 5.54 12.83 4.51
C ASN A 94 5.26 11.34 4.58
N ASN A 95 5.94 10.67 5.53
CA ASN A 95 5.80 9.23 5.73
C ASN A 95 4.90 8.89 6.93
N GLU A 96 4.04 9.83 7.34
CA GLU A 96 3.15 9.61 8.47
C GLU A 96 1.86 8.93 8.04
N TRP A 97 1.36 8.04 8.90
CA TRP A 97 0.13 7.30 8.66
C TRP A 97 -1.11 8.22 8.53
N LYS A 98 -1.02 9.45 9.02
CA LYS A 98 -2.11 10.44 8.93
C LYS A 98 -2.51 10.72 7.49
N GLU A 99 -1.55 10.71 6.58
CA GLU A 99 -1.80 10.95 5.16
C GLU A 99 -2.69 9.84 4.59
N LEU A 100 -2.41 8.59 4.98
CA LEU A 100 -3.23 7.45 4.55
C LEU A 100 -4.64 7.52 5.13
N HIS A 101 -4.78 7.95 6.38
CA HIS A 101 -6.12 8.13 6.98
C HIS A 101 -6.92 9.20 6.24
N ARG A 102 -6.27 10.29 5.83
CA ARG A 102 -6.91 11.34 5.06
C ARG A 102 -7.39 10.82 3.70
N CYS A 103 -6.54 10.07 3.02
CA CYS A 103 -6.90 9.48 1.72
C CYS A 103 -8.05 8.50 1.85
N LEU A 104 -8.09 7.72 2.93
CA LEU A 104 -9.20 6.83 3.22
C LEU A 104 -10.50 7.62 3.43
N ALA A 105 -10.44 8.71 4.21
CA ALA A 105 -11.60 9.58 4.46
C ALA A 105 -12.09 10.21 3.16
N ASP A 106 -11.19 10.53 2.24
CA ASP A 106 -11.52 11.09 0.92
C ASP A 106 -11.91 10.01 -0.10
N ARG A 107 -12.05 8.77 0.33
CA ARG A 107 -12.45 7.62 -0.51
C ARG A 107 -11.47 7.30 -1.64
N GLU A 108 -10.21 7.59 -1.44
CA GLU A 108 -9.17 7.27 -2.42
C GLU A 108 -8.80 5.78 -2.40
N PHE A 109 -9.19 5.05 -1.37
CA PHE A 109 -9.13 3.60 -1.31
C PHE A 109 -10.05 3.09 -0.19
N GLN A 110 -10.44 1.81 -0.28
CA GLN A 110 -11.20 1.12 0.77
C GLN A 110 -10.48 -0.14 1.24
N ILE A 111 -9.50 -0.60 0.48
CA ILE A 111 -8.60 -1.70 0.82
C ILE A 111 -7.19 -1.21 0.58
N LEU A 112 -6.27 -1.49 1.51
CA LEU A 112 -4.88 -1.09 1.40
C LEU A 112 -3.98 -2.32 1.28
N VAL A 113 -3.08 -2.32 0.29
CA VAL A 113 -2.15 -3.42 0.04
C VAL A 113 -0.72 -2.91 0.18
N LEU A 114 0.12 -3.66 0.91
CA LEU A 114 1.51 -3.31 1.14
C LEU A 114 2.40 -4.54 1.00
N GLY A 115 3.62 -4.32 0.50
CA GLY A 115 4.65 -5.36 0.53
C GLY A 115 5.15 -5.57 1.95
N TYR A 116 5.36 -6.83 2.33
CA TYR A 116 5.78 -7.21 3.68
C TYR A 116 7.16 -7.86 3.63
N PRO A 117 8.23 -7.13 4.03
CA PRO A 117 9.59 -7.67 3.98
C PRO A 117 9.90 -8.70 5.07
N GLY A 118 9.10 -8.77 6.13
CA GLY A 118 9.31 -9.72 7.22
C GLY A 118 8.99 -9.14 8.59
N PRO A 119 9.13 -9.96 9.66
CA PRO A 119 8.71 -9.58 11.02
C PRO A 119 9.41 -8.37 11.62
N ASP A 120 10.60 -8.02 11.10
CA ASP A 120 11.35 -6.87 11.61
C ASP A 120 11.04 -5.58 10.86
N ALA A 121 10.15 -5.64 9.87
CA ALA A 121 9.82 -4.48 9.06
C ALA A 121 9.01 -3.46 9.85
N THR A 122 9.28 -2.17 9.56
CA THR A 122 8.53 -1.05 10.13
C THR A 122 7.81 -0.30 9.01
N PHE A 123 6.72 0.37 9.37
CA PHE A 123 5.99 1.22 8.46
C PHE A 123 5.44 2.42 9.23
N ALA A 124 5.74 3.61 8.75
CA ALA A 124 5.31 4.87 9.38
C ALA A 124 5.69 4.94 10.87
N GLY A 125 6.88 4.41 11.22
CA GLY A 125 7.41 4.45 12.57
C GLY A 125 6.90 3.38 13.52
N LYS A 126 6.12 2.41 13.02
CA LYS A 126 5.57 1.31 13.82
C LYS A 126 5.98 -0.03 13.23
N PRO A 127 6.00 -1.11 14.03
CA PRO A 127 6.07 -2.45 13.43
C PRO A 127 4.95 -2.60 12.41
N MET A 128 5.24 -3.23 11.29
CA MET A 128 4.30 -3.31 10.17
C MET A 128 3.00 -4.02 10.55
N GLU A 129 3.10 -5.06 11.37
CA GLU A 129 1.95 -5.81 11.87
C GLU A 129 1.06 -4.93 12.74
N GLU A 130 1.66 -4.10 13.59
CA GLU A 130 0.93 -3.16 14.43
C GLU A 130 0.22 -2.10 13.57
N PHE A 131 0.92 -1.57 12.57
CA PHE A 131 0.32 -0.61 11.63
C PHE A 131 -0.91 -1.23 10.97
N ALA A 132 -0.77 -2.43 10.42
CA ALA A 132 -1.86 -3.11 9.72
C ALA A 132 -3.02 -3.45 10.65
N ASP A 133 -2.71 -3.94 11.85
CA ASP A 133 -3.73 -4.34 12.83
C ASP A 133 -4.54 -3.14 13.32
N SER A 134 -3.90 -1.99 13.48
CA SER A 134 -4.55 -0.78 14.01
C SER A 134 -5.23 0.08 12.94
N PHE A 135 -5.00 -0.20 11.66
CA PHE A 135 -5.59 0.61 10.59
C PHE A 135 -7.08 0.31 10.44
N ILE A 136 -7.89 1.35 10.18
CA ILE A 136 -9.35 1.22 10.24
C ILE A 136 -9.99 0.56 9.03
N CYS A 137 -9.25 0.36 7.94
CA CYS A 137 -9.77 -0.35 6.76
C CYS A 137 -9.08 -1.70 6.60
N PRO A 138 -9.60 -2.57 5.72
CA PRO A 138 -8.92 -3.81 5.37
C PRO A 138 -7.50 -3.55 4.86
N VAL A 139 -6.51 -4.24 5.44
CA VAL A 139 -5.10 -4.17 5.05
C VAL A 139 -4.60 -5.56 4.74
N ILE A 140 -3.90 -5.69 3.61
CA ILE A 140 -3.32 -6.94 3.15
C ILE A 140 -1.81 -6.73 3.00
N LEU A 141 -1.03 -7.52 3.71
CA LEU A 141 0.43 -7.54 3.59
C LEU A 141 0.82 -8.73 2.71
N VAL A 142 1.70 -8.50 1.73
CA VAL A 142 2.11 -9.52 0.76
C VAL A 142 3.59 -9.84 0.92
N GLY A 143 3.90 -11.07 1.21
CA GLY A 143 5.25 -11.58 1.44
C GLY A 143 5.36 -12.32 2.75
N PRO A 144 6.61 -12.51 3.31
CA PRO A 144 7.89 -12.05 2.76
C PRO A 144 8.58 -13.02 1.82
N ASP A 145 8.22 -14.32 1.88
CA ASP A 145 9.00 -15.38 1.23
C ASP A 145 8.55 -15.67 -0.19
N GLU A 146 7.28 -15.43 -0.48
CA GLU A 146 6.71 -15.75 -1.79
C GLU A 146 5.54 -14.82 -2.12
N PRO A 147 5.19 -14.66 -3.41
CA PRO A 147 4.14 -13.71 -3.82
C PRO A 147 2.72 -14.15 -3.42
N GLU A 148 2.52 -15.40 -3.08
CA GLU A 148 1.21 -15.92 -2.66
C GLU A 148 1.18 -16.21 -1.16
N ARG A 149 1.79 -15.32 -0.37
CA ARG A 149 1.72 -15.36 1.08
C ARG A 149 1.13 -14.03 1.58
N PHE A 150 0.01 -14.12 2.28
CA PHE A 150 -0.76 -12.93 2.66
C PHE A 150 -1.03 -12.90 4.16
N TYR A 151 -0.90 -11.72 4.74
CA TYR A 151 -1.25 -11.47 6.14
C TYR A 151 -2.36 -10.42 6.16
N LEU A 152 -3.45 -10.72 6.86
CA LEU A 152 -4.66 -9.90 6.85
C LEU A 152 -4.95 -9.34 8.23
N ASN A 153 -5.32 -8.05 8.29
CA ASN A 153 -5.89 -7.52 9.51
C ASN A 153 -7.34 -8.00 9.66
N ALA A 154 -7.99 -7.66 10.79
CA ALA A 154 -9.35 -8.12 11.06
C ALA A 154 -10.34 -7.71 9.96
N GLY A 155 -10.22 -6.46 9.48
CA GLY A 155 -11.09 -5.96 8.42
C GLY A 155 -10.95 -6.73 7.12
N ALA A 156 -9.73 -7.09 6.73
CA ALA A 156 -9.48 -7.88 5.52
C ALA A 156 -10.01 -9.31 5.69
N ALA A 157 -9.83 -9.90 6.86
CA ALA A 157 -10.33 -11.26 7.12
C ALA A 157 -11.87 -11.33 7.01
N LEU A 158 -12.57 -10.27 7.37
CA LEU A 158 -14.04 -10.22 7.27
C LEU A 158 -14.55 -10.22 5.83
N ILE A 159 -13.73 -9.81 4.87
CA ILE A 159 -14.11 -9.74 3.46
C ILE A 159 -13.32 -10.71 2.59
N ILE A 160 -12.88 -11.82 3.18
CA ILE A 160 -11.99 -12.79 2.53
C ILE A 160 -12.56 -13.29 1.19
N ASP A 161 -13.87 -13.43 1.08
CA ASP A 161 -14.53 -13.88 -0.14
C ASP A 161 -14.36 -12.91 -1.32
N LYS A 162 -14.03 -11.65 -1.03
CA LYS A 162 -13.83 -10.61 -2.05
C LYS A 162 -12.39 -10.47 -2.50
N LEU A 163 -11.44 -11.08 -1.77
CA LEU A 163 -10.02 -10.86 -1.97
C LEU A 163 -9.38 -11.78 -3.01
N GLY A 164 -10.06 -12.88 -3.37
CA GLY A 164 -9.55 -13.78 -4.39
C GLY A 164 -8.26 -14.49 -4.02
N LEU A 165 -8.02 -14.74 -2.73
CA LEU A 165 -6.80 -15.36 -2.26
C LEU A 165 -6.86 -16.90 -2.44
N PRO A 166 -5.76 -17.53 -2.88
CA PRO A 166 -5.71 -19.00 -2.94
C PRO A 166 -5.89 -19.61 -1.56
N GLU A 167 -6.53 -20.77 -1.52
CA GLU A 167 -6.73 -21.50 -0.27
C GLU A 167 -5.41 -21.82 0.41
N GLY A 168 -5.33 -21.54 1.71
CA GLY A 168 -4.13 -21.79 2.50
C GLY A 168 -3.02 -20.75 2.32
N SER A 169 -3.25 -19.69 1.53
CA SER A 169 -2.24 -18.68 1.25
C SER A 169 -2.21 -17.52 2.26
N TRP A 170 -3.19 -17.44 3.13
CA TRP A 170 -3.33 -16.28 4.03
C TRP A 170 -3.49 -16.70 5.47
N GLN A 171 -3.12 -15.76 6.34
CA GLN A 171 -3.38 -15.88 7.76
C GLN A 171 -3.69 -14.51 8.34
N LYS A 172 -4.45 -14.50 9.43
CA LYS A 172 -4.76 -13.27 10.14
C LYS A 172 -3.55 -12.84 10.95
N ILE A 173 -3.28 -11.53 10.98
CA ILE A 173 -2.21 -10.98 11.79
C ILE A 173 -2.54 -11.21 13.26
N GLU A 174 -1.61 -11.83 13.99
CA GLU A 174 -1.73 -12.05 15.42
C GLU A 174 -0.74 -11.13 16.13
N MET A 175 -1.28 -10.25 16.96
CA MET A 175 -0.44 -9.40 17.80
C MET A 175 -0.10 -10.15 19.06
N VAL A 176 1.20 -10.25 19.36
CA VAL A 176 1.66 -10.82 20.62
C VAL A 176 1.48 -9.76 21.69
N THR A 177 0.46 -9.98 22.53
CA THR A 177 0.28 -9.14 23.72
C THR A 177 1.24 -9.65 24.79
N ALA A 178 2.25 -8.86 25.06
CA ALA A 178 3.16 -9.18 26.15
C ALA A 178 2.48 -8.89 27.49
#